data_44f162b175b14bea38dda68b5b992372
#
_entry.id   44f162b175b14bea38dda68b5b992372
#
_cell.length_a   1.000
_cell.length_b   1.000
_cell.length_c   1.000
_cell.angle_alpha   90.00
_cell.angle_beta   90.00
_cell.angle_gamma   90.00
#
_symmetry.space_group_name_H-M   'P 1'
#
loop_
_entity.id
_entity.type
_entity.pdbx_description
1 polymer ?
#
loop_
_entity_poly.entity_id
_entity_poly.type
_entity_poly.pdbx_seq_one_letter_code
_entity_poly.pdbx_strand_id
1 'polypeptide(L)'
;MSEIMRPMSFEQLLNWTLTEYKENGTVFGERHPYHADSKFNRTIFGRDLETPIGPAAGPNTQLTQNIIAAYYTGSRFFELKTVQVMDGDELAACINRPCIKADDECYNCEWSTELFVPQAMEEYIKAWFLLKVISKEFGLGSMNGFQFNISVGYDLAGIKSEKVDTFLNTMQHAQDSEIFKHCKAYLLEHVDLFEKVTAEDIESISGDICNSVTISTLHGCPPEEIEKIAMYLITEKGFHTFIKCNPTLLGYEYARKTMDDMGYDYIAFGDFHFKDDLQYEDAVPMLNRLIAVCQERNLEFGVKITNTFPVDVKQNELPSEEMYMSGKSLYPLSISVANMLARDFG
;
A
#
# COMPACT_ATOMS: atom_id res chain seq x y z
N MET A 1 -14.07 -22.96 -5.69
CA MET A 1 -13.48 -22.79 -4.35
C MET A 1 -12.72 -21.50 -4.37
N SER A 2 -12.94 -20.63 -3.41
CA SER A 2 -12.18 -19.39 -3.33
C SER A 2 -10.76 -19.70 -2.85
N GLU A 3 -9.79 -19.12 -3.51
CA GLU A 3 -8.42 -19.15 -3.03
C GLU A 3 -8.32 -18.26 -1.78
N ILE A 4 -7.85 -18.84 -0.69
CA ILE A 4 -7.67 -18.15 0.58
C ILE A 4 -6.19 -17.80 0.69
N MET A 5 -5.88 -16.54 1.02
CA MET A 5 -4.51 -16.16 1.37
C MET A 5 -4.05 -16.92 2.60
N ARG A 6 -2.87 -17.53 2.51
CA ARG A 6 -2.29 -18.32 3.61
C ARG A 6 -0.93 -17.75 3.97
N PRO A 7 -0.81 -17.13 5.14
CA PRO A 7 0.48 -16.76 5.71
C PRO A 7 1.39 -17.98 5.86
N MET A 8 2.67 -17.78 5.59
CA MET A 8 3.72 -18.75 5.90
C MET A 8 4.44 -18.35 7.19
N SER A 9 5.05 -19.31 7.88
CA SER A 9 5.85 -18.97 9.05
C SER A 9 7.12 -18.22 8.65
N PHE A 10 7.67 -17.46 9.59
CA PHE A 10 8.92 -16.72 9.38
C PHE A 10 10.07 -17.64 9.01
N GLU A 11 10.18 -18.76 9.71
CA GLU A 11 11.21 -19.78 9.53
C GLU A 11 11.14 -20.41 8.14
N GLN A 12 9.92 -20.75 7.70
CA GLN A 12 9.72 -21.33 6.36
C GLN A 12 10.14 -20.35 5.27
N LEU A 13 9.74 -19.09 5.38
CA LEU A 13 10.08 -18.05 4.41
C LEU A 13 11.59 -17.78 4.38
N LEU A 14 12.24 -17.65 5.55
CA LEU A 14 13.67 -17.44 5.64
C LEU A 14 14.43 -18.62 5.01
N ASN A 15 14.14 -19.84 5.46
CA ASN A 15 14.84 -21.03 4.97
C ASN A 15 14.64 -21.24 3.47
N TRP A 16 13.41 -21.03 2.96
CA TRP A 16 13.15 -21.14 1.53
C TRP A 16 13.97 -20.11 0.74
N THR A 17 13.88 -18.85 1.15
CA THR A 17 14.55 -17.74 0.46
C THR A 17 16.06 -17.94 0.42
N LEU A 18 16.68 -18.31 1.55
CA LEU A 18 18.14 -18.54 1.65
C LEU A 18 18.57 -19.77 0.83
N THR A 19 17.82 -20.87 0.95
CA THR A 19 18.17 -22.12 0.24
C THR A 19 18.05 -21.95 -1.27
N GLU A 20 16.93 -21.38 -1.74
CA GLU A 20 16.71 -21.17 -3.17
C GLU A 20 17.74 -20.21 -3.77
N TYR A 21 18.06 -19.13 -3.05
CA TYR A 21 19.09 -18.19 -3.51
C TYR A 21 20.46 -18.86 -3.61
N LYS A 22 20.85 -19.64 -2.60
CA LYS A 22 22.12 -20.36 -2.56
C LYS A 22 22.25 -21.41 -3.67
N GLU A 23 21.18 -22.14 -3.92
CA GLU A 23 21.19 -23.24 -4.90
C GLU A 23 21.00 -22.76 -6.34
N ASN A 24 20.16 -21.77 -6.56
CA ASN A 24 19.69 -21.39 -7.88
C ASN A 24 19.97 -19.92 -8.26
N GLY A 25 20.34 -19.08 -7.30
CA GLY A 25 20.45 -17.62 -7.50
C GLY A 25 19.11 -16.95 -7.76
N THR A 26 18.01 -17.55 -7.28
CA THR A 26 16.64 -17.06 -7.49
C THR A 26 15.91 -16.88 -6.16
N VAL A 27 14.85 -16.08 -6.15
CA VAL A 27 13.94 -15.93 -5.01
C VAL A 27 12.52 -16.10 -5.51
N PHE A 28 11.82 -17.14 -5.07
CA PHE A 28 10.49 -17.55 -5.53
C PHE A 28 10.41 -17.70 -7.07
N GLY A 29 11.47 -18.26 -7.68
CA GLY A 29 11.59 -18.43 -9.11
C GLY A 29 12.02 -17.20 -9.91
N GLU A 30 12.09 -16.02 -9.28
CA GLU A 30 12.56 -14.79 -9.93
C GLU A 30 14.10 -14.83 -10.13
N ARG A 31 14.53 -14.47 -11.34
CA ARG A 31 15.93 -14.62 -11.79
C ARG A 31 16.67 -13.30 -11.99
N HIS A 32 15.98 -12.18 -11.85
CA HIS A 32 16.51 -10.85 -12.16
C HIS A 32 16.58 -9.97 -10.91
N PRO A 33 17.59 -10.19 -10.02
CA PRO A 33 17.76 -9.35 -8.85
C PRO A 33 18.08 -7.91 -9.26
N TYR A 34 17.48 -6.97 -8.56
CA TYR A 34 17.88 -5.57 -8.63
C TYR A 34 18.94 -5.28 -7.57
N HIS A 35 20.05 -4.70 -7.99
CA HIS A 35 21.08 -4.18 -7.09
C HIS A 35 20.96 -2.66 -7.00
N ALA A 36 20.98 -2.13 -5.79
CA ALA A 36 20.80 -0.70 -5.58
C ALA A 36 21.88 0.13 -6.31
N ASP A 37 21.45 1.22 -6.96
CA ASP A 37 22.31 2.19 -7.64
C ASP A 37 22.03 3.57 -7.05
N SER A 38 23.04 4.18 -6.44
CA SER A 38 22.91 5.44 -5.72
C SER A 38 22.33 6.61 -6.55
N LYS A 39 22.39 6.54 -7.88
CA LYS A 39 21.77 7.57 -8.75
C LYS A 39 20.25 7.65 -8.60
N PHE A 40 19.60 6.59 -8.15
CA PHE A 40 18.17 6.54 -7.93
C PHE A 40 17.74 6.85 -6.50
N ASN A 41 18.71 7.01 -5.58
CA ASN A 41 18.41 7.30 -4.19
C ASN A 41 17.57 8.56 -4.03
N ARG A 42 16.61 8.50 -3.14
CA ARG A 42 15.75 9.60 -2.72
C ARG A 42 15.61 9.56 -1.21
N THR A 43 15.20 10.68 -0.63
CA THR A 43 14.76 10.74 0.76
C THR A 43 13.29 11.13 0.76
N ILE A 44 12.45 10.36 1.45
CA ILE A 44 11.05 10.65 1.65
C ILE A 44 10.68 10.29 3.09
N PHE A 45 9.88 11.10 3.74
CA PHE A 45 9.47 10.90 5.13
C PHE A 45 10.65 10.78 6.10
N GLY A 46 11.73 11.52 5.82
CA GLY A 46 12.97 11.51 6.59
C GLY A 46 13.78 10.21 6.51
N ARG A 47 13.46 9.30 5.58
CA ARG A 47 14.13 8.02 5.40
C ARG A 47 14.70 7.88 3.99
N ASP A 48 15.82 7.18 3.90
CA ASP A 48 16.44 6.89 2.61
C ASP A 48 15.65 5.81 1.85
N LEU A 49 15.67 5.96 0.53
CA LEU A 49 14.97 5.10 -0.41
C LEU A 49 15.86 4.86 -1.63
N GLU A 50 16.25 3.64 -1.88
CA GLU A 50 17.20 3.31 -2.96
C GLU A 50 16.56 3.43 -4.35
N THR A 51 15.24 3.29 -4.45
CA THR A 51 14.45 3.62 -5.64
C THR A 51 13.07 4.14 -5.24
N PRO A 52 12.48 5.09 -5.97
CA PRO A 52 11.12 5.56 -5.69
C PRO A 52 10.06 4.64 -6.32
N ILE A 53 10.35 3.37 -6.49
CA ILE A 53 9.48 2.39 -7.16
C ILE A 53 9.01 1.37 -6.14
N GLY A 54 7.75 0.97 -6.26
CA GLY A 54 7.17 -0.10 -5.47
C GLY A 54 5.71 -0.34 -5.79
N PRO A 55 5.13 -1.42 -5.26
CA PRO A 55 3.74 -1.76 -5.49
C PRO A 55 2.81 -0.85 -4.68
N ALA A 56 1.70 -0.46 -5.29
CA ALA A 56 0.57 0.12 -4.58
C ALA A 56 -0.15 -0.94 -3.75
N ALA A 57 -0.92 -0.50 -2.75
CA ALA A 57 -1.72 -1.37 -1.91
C ALA A 57 -2.67 -2.25 -2.74
N GLY A 58 -2.49 -3.54 -2.62
CA GLY A 58 -3.24 -4.55 -3.36
C GLY A 58 -3.02 -5.94 -2.74
N PRO A 59 -3.67 -6.99 -3.23
CA PRO A 59 -3.44 -8.35 -2.76
C PRO A 59 -1.97 -8.78 -2.79
N ASN A 60 -1.20 -8.21 -3.72
CA ASN A 60 0.23 -8.43 -3.90
C ASN A 60 1.12 -7.80 -2.82
N THR A 61 0.59 -6.97 -1.94
CA THR A 61 1.33 -6.36 -0.82
C THR A 61 0.84 -6.80 0.55
N GLN A 62 0.09 -7.88 0.62
CA GLN A 62 -0.45 -8.41 1.88
C GLN A 62 0.40 -9.53 2.48
N LEU A 63 0.94 -10.42 1.66
CA LEU A 63 1.74 -11.55 2.11
C LEU A 63 3.23 -11.26 2.04
N THR A 64 3.98 -11.70 3.03
CA THR A 64 5.43 -11.54 3.14
C THR A 64 6.17 -12.02 1.90
N GLN A 65 5.83 -13.18 1.35
CA GLN A 65 6.48 -13.73 0.16
C GLN A 65 6.34 -12.83 -1.07
N ASN A 66 5.19 -12.17 -1.24
CA ASN A 66 4.97 -11.25 -2.36
C ASN A 66 5.81 -9.98 -2.19
N ILE A 67 5.92 -9.48 -0.95
CA ILE A 67 6.75 -8.32 -0.61
C ILE A 67 8.23 -8.64 -0.87
N ILE A 68 8.70 -9.83 -0.48
CA ILE A 68 10.07 -10.28 -0.77
C ILE A 68 10.34 -10.34 -2.27
N ALA A 69 9.43 -10.95 -3.06
CA ALA A 69 9.57 -11.04 -4.51
C ALA A 69 9.65 -9.65 -5.16
N ALA A 70 8.79 -8.73 -4.74
CA ALA A 70 8.80 -7.35 -5.23
C ALA A 70 10.09 -6.62 -4.82
N TYR A 71 10.61 -6.82 -3.60
CA TYR A 71 11.89 -6.26 -3.18
C TYR A 71 13.05 -6.77 -4.04
N TYR A 72 13.09 -8.08 -4.27
CA TYR A 72 14.15 -8.72 -5.04
C TYR A 72 14.25 -8.14 -6.46
N THR A 73 13.12 -7.78 -7.05
CA THR A 73 13.03 -7.19 -8.40
C THR A 73 13.16 -5.66 -8.44
N GLY A 74 13.38 -5.00 -7.31
CA GLY A 74 13.75 -3.57 -7.26
C GLY A 74 12.77 -2.64 -6.57
N SER A 75 11.67 -3.15 -6.04
CA SER A 75 10.78 -2.34 -5.21
C SER A 75 11.47 -1.92 -3.91
N ARG A 76 11.32 -0.65 -3.55
CA ARG A 76 11.86 -0.10 -2.29
C ARG A 76 10.83 0.71 -1.51
N PHE A 77 9.76 1.18 -2.14
CA PHE A 77 8.64 1.83 -1.48
C PHE A 77 7.41 0.94 -1.58
N PHE A 78 6.94 0.42 -0.44
CA PHE A 78 5.84 -0.54 -0.40
C PHE A 78 4.63 0.10 0.24
N GLU A 79 3.55 0.29 -0.49
CA GLU A 79 2.27 0.57 0.12
C GLU A 79 1.62 -0.76 0.50
N LEU A 80 1.56 -1.02 1.79
CA LEU A 80 1.00 -2.25 2.36
C LEU A 80 -0.51 -2.30 2.12
N LYS A 81 -1.05 -3.49 1.91
CA LYS A 81 -2.49 -3.67 1.65
C LYS A 81 -3.32 -3.04 2.76
N THR A 82 -4.33 -2.31 2.36
CA THR A 82 -5.23 -1.58 3.25
C THR A 82 -5.81 -2.46 4.35
N VAL A 83 -5.76 -1.99 5.58
CA VAL A 83 -6.46 -2.56 6.73
C VAL A 83 -7.64 -1.67 7.12
N GLN A 84 -8.65 -2.29 7.68
CA GLN A 84 -9.85 -1.62 8.17
C GLN A 84 -10.50 -2.42 9.29
N VAL A 85 -11.63 -1.92 9.81
CA VAL A 85 -12.33 -2.56 10.93
C VAL A 85 -12.94 -3.92 10.57
N MET A 86 -13.35 -4.15 9.32
CA MET A 86 -13.83 -5.44 8.84
C MET A 86 -12.66 -6.41 8.61
N ASP A 87 -12.82 -7.63 9.04
CA ASP A 87 -11.86 -8.70 8.83
C ASP A 87 -12.05 -9.40 7.48
N GLY A 88 -11.06 -10.22 7.08
CA GLY A 88 -11.05 -10.90 5.80
C GLY A 88 -12.26 -11.80 5.55
N ASP A 89 -12.77 -12.49 6.56
CA ASP A 89 -13.96 -13.35 6.45
C ASP A 89 -15.23 -12.52 6.21
N GLU A 90 -15.37 -11.37 6.87
CA GLU A 90 -16.48 -10.44 6.69
C GLU A 90 -16.47 -9.86 5.28
N LEU A 91 -15.30 -9.45 4.79
CA LEU A 91 -15.11 -8.95 3.43
C LEU A 91 -15.38 -10.04 2.39
N ALA A 92 -14.88 -11.26 2.61
CA ALA A 92 -15.11 -12.38 1.69
C ALA A 92 -16.60 -12.74 1.56
N ALA A 93 -17.38 -12.51 2.61
CA ALA A 93 -18.83 -12.72 2.57
C ALA A 93 -19.58 -11.66 1.72
N CYS A 94 -18.99 -10.47 1.55
CA CYS A 94 -19.58 -9.36 0.80
C CYS A 94 -19.15 -9.33 -0.68
N ILE A 95 -18.08 -10.05 -1.06
CA ILE A 95 -17.49 -9.97 -2.39
C ILE A 95 -17.82 -11.23 -3.21
N ASN A 96 -18.51 -11.04 -4.32
CA ASN A 96 -18.78 -12.10 -5.28
C ASN A 96 -17.50 -12.47 -6.04
N ARG A 97 -17.38 -13.74 -6.44
CA ARG A 97 -16.22 -14.25 -7.18
C ARG A 97 -16.63 -14.79 -8.56
N PRO A 98 -15.77 -14.64 -9.56
CA PRO A 98 -14.45 -14.02 -9.56
C PRO A 98 -14.50 -12.52 -9.25
N CYS A 99 -13.49 -11.99 -8.58
CA CYS A 99 -13.45 -10.60 -8.15
C CYS A 99 -12.40 -9.75 -8.89
N ILE A 100 -11.66 -10.36 -9.82
CA ILE A 100 -10.68 -9.69 -10.67
C ILE A 100 -10.79 -10.25 -12.09
N LYS A 101 -10.74 -9.36 -13.06
CA LYS A 101 -10.56 -9.66 -14.49
C LYS A 101 -9.38 -8.84 -15.00
N ALA A 102 -8.24 -9.51 -15.15
CA ALA A 102 -6.94 -8.88 -15.41
C ALA A 102 -6.67 -8.63 -16.91
N ASP A 103 -7.55 -7.85 -17.55
CA ASP A 103 -7.35 -7.31 -18.90
C ASP A 103 -6.73 -5.89 -18.82
N ASP A 104 -6.72 -5.13 -19.92
CA ASP A 104 -6.21 -3.74 -19.96
C ASP A 104 -6.95 -2.81 -18.98
N GLU A 105 -8.23 -3.05 -18.73
CA GLU A 105 -9.07 -2.34 -17.78
C GLU A 105 -8.83 -2.78 -16.34
N CYS A 106 -8.32 -3.98 -16.16
CA CYS A 106 -8.07 -4.61 -14.86
C CYS A 106 -9.23 -4.43 -13.89
N TYR A 107 -10.42 -4.88 -14.34
CA TYR A 107 -11.65 -4.78 -13.54
C TYR A 107 -11.53 -5.61 -12.25
N ASN A 108 -12.00 -5.04 -11.17
CA ASN A 108 -11.96 -5.70 -9.87
C ASN A 108 -13.13 -5.24 -8.99
N CYS A 109 -13.43 -6.03 -7.96
CA CYS A 109 -14.25 -5.58 -6.85
C CYS A 109 -13.37 -4.86 -5.83
N GLU A 110 -13.87 -3.81 -5.21
CA GLU A 110 -13.16 -3.18 -4.11
C GLU A 110 -13.11 -4.09 -2.89
N TRP A 111 -11.92 -4.24 -2.34
CA TRP A 111 -11.71 -4.88 -1.05
C TRP A 111 -10.50 -4.28 -0.34
N SER A 112 -10.45 -4.42 0.98
CA SER A 112 -9.27 -4.05 1.76
C SER A 112 -8.38 -5.27 2.01
N THR A 113 -8.50 -5.96 3.13
CA THR A 113 -7.67 -7.12 3.46
C THR A 113 -8.43 -8.44 3.28
N GLU A 114 -7.72 -9.52 2.96
CA GLU A 114 -8.23 -10.90 3.04
C GLU A 114 -7.78 -11.62 4.32
N LEU A 115 -6.91 -11.00 5.11
CA LEU A 115 -6.44 -11.49 6.40
C LEU A 115 -7.16 -10.77 7.54
N PHE A 116 -7.17 -11.37 8.72
CA PHE A 116 -7.45 -10.64 9.94
C PHE A 116 -6.39 -9.56 10.18
N VAL A 117 -6.77 -8.44 10.77
CA VAL A 117 -5.85 -7.31 11.00
C VAL A 117 -4.58 -7.73 11.76
N PRO A 118 -4.65 -8.57 12.83
CA PRO A 118 -3.44 -9.08 13.47
C PRO A 118 -2.55 -9.93 12.55
N GLN A 119 -3.14 -10.75 11.67
CA GLN A 119 -2.37 -11.54 10.70
C GLN A 119 -1.68 -10.66 9.67
N ALA A 120 -2.36 -9.63 9.17
CA ALA A 120 -1.74 -8.66 8.25
C ALA A 120 -0.56 -7.94 8.91
N MET A 121 -0.71 -7.54 10.18
CA MET A 121 0.36 -6.94 10.97
C MET A 121 1.58 -7.88 11.09
N GLU A 122 1.34 -9.16 11.40
CA GLU A 122 2.41 -10.16 11.48
C GLU A 122 3.13 -10.34 10.14
N GLU A 123 2.39 -10.37 9.02
CA GLU A 123 2.98 -10.45 7.68
C GLU A 123 3.90 -9.26 7.41
N TYR A 124 3.50 -8.05 7.76
CA TYR A 124 4.30 -6.85 7.53
C TYR A 124 5.54 -6.80 8.42
N ILE A 125 5.45 -7.27 9.66
CA ILE A 125 6.60 -7.37 10.57
C ILE A 125 7.58 -8.46 10.10
N LYS A 126 7.11 -9.62 9.67
CA LYS A 126 7.96 -10.66 9.05
C LYS A 126 8.68 -10.13 7.81
N ALA A 127 7.95 -9.43 6.94
CA ALA A 127 8.55 -8.81 5.76
C ALA A 127 9.64 -7.80 6.13
N TRP A 128 9.43 -6.97 7.15
CA TRP A 128 10.42 -6.02 7.63
C TRP A 128 11.75 -6.68 7.98
N PHE A 129 11.74 -7.76 8.75
CA PHE A 129 12.93 -8.51 9.09
C PHE A 129 13.57 -9.17 7.86
N LEU A 130 12.79 -9.86 7.05
CA LEU A 130 13.31 -10.60 5.90
C LEU A 130 13.93 -9.67 4.86
N LEU A 131 13.31 -8.52 4.55
CA LEU A 131 13.88 -7.57 3.62
C LEU A 131 15.22 -7.01 4.11
N LYS A 132 15.35 -6.70 5.42
CA LYS A 132 16.61 -6.23 5.99
C LYS A 132 17.72 -7.29 5.88
N VAL A 133 17.39 -8.52 6.19
CA VAL A 133 18.35 -9.61 6.13
C VAL A 133 18.79 -9.89 4.68
N ILE A 134 17.84 -10.08 3.75
CA ILE A 134 18.20 -10.42 2.36
C ILE A 134 18.88 -9.26 1.64
N SER A 135 18.60 -8.00 2.00
CA SER A 135 19.27 -6.85 1.40
C SER A 135 20.79 -6.94 1.56
N LYS A 136 21.26 -7.26 2.78
CA LYS A 136 22.68 -7.40 3.09
C LYS A 136 23.22 -8.75 2.63
N GLU A 137 22.52 -9.84 2.93
CA GLU A 137 22.99 -11.20 2.64
C GLU A 137 23.18 -11.41 1.14
N PHE A 138 22.24 -10.97 0.31
CA PHE A 138 22.32 -11.11 -1.15
C PHE A 138 23.03 -9.94 -1.83
N GLY A 139 23.38 -8.89 -1.09
CA GLY A 139 24.06 -7.71 -1.63
C GLY A 139 23.16 -6.89 -2.55
N LEU A 140 21.85 -6.82 -2.25
CA LEU A 140 20.85 -6.11 -3.06
C LEU A 140 20.80 -4.62 -2.75
N GLY A 141 21.24 -4.21 -1.56
CA GLY A 141 21.22 -2.83 -1.09
C GLY A 141 21.45 -2.72 0.41
N SER A 142 21.13 -1.57 0.97
CA SER A 142 21.18 -1.28 2.40
C SER A 142 20.04 -1.94 3.15
N MET A 143 20.28 -2.41 4.38
CA MET A 143 19.22 -2.86 5.30
C MET A 143 18.16 -1.78 5.58
N ASN A 144 18.50 -0.51 5.33
CA ASN A 144 17.61 0.63 5.56
C ASN A 144 17.23 1.38 4.26
N GLY A 145 17.45 0.77 3.10
CA GLY A 145 17.22 1.39 1.78
C GLY A 145 15.80 1.26 1.24
N PHE A 146 14.84 0.84 2.05
CA PHE A 146 13.43 0.68 1.68
C PHE A 146 12.49 1.21 2.76
N GLN A 147 11.24 1.44 2.38
CA GLN A 147 10.21 1.93 3.30
C GLN A 147 8.89 1.22 3.09
N PHE A 148 8.15 1.10 4.20
CA PHE A 148 6.75 0.72 4.20
C PHE A 148 5.88 1.96 4.42
N ASN A 149 4.75 1.99 3.74
CA ASN A 149 3.69 2.96 3.90
C ASN A 149 2.38 2.20 4.21
N ILE A 150 1.73 2.52 5.31
CA ILE A 150 0.48 1.87 5.70
C ILE A 150 -0.65 2.44 4.82
N SER A 151 -1.57 1.59 4.38
CA SER A 151 -2.84 2.04 3.84
C SER A 151 -3.96 1.72 4.82
N VAL A 152 -4.78 2.69 5.17
CA VAL A 152 -5.94 2.54 6.04
C VAL A 152 -7.19 3.08 5.35
N GLY A 153 -8.32 2.42 5.58
CA GLY A 153 -9.62 2.84 5.09
C GLY A 153 -10.68 2.69 6.18
N TYR A 154 -11.83 3.24 5.97
CA TYR A 154 -13.03 3.31 6.80
C TYR A 154 -13.30 4.74 7.31
N ASP A 155 -14.37 4.92 8.12
CA ASP A 155 -14.65 6.18 8.79
C ASP A 155 -13.69 6.42 9.98
N LEU A 156 -13.74 7.61 10.56
CA LEU A 156 -12.89 7.97 11.69
C LEU A 156 -13.12 7.07 12.91
N ALA A 157 -14.36 6.65 13.15
CA ALA A 157 -14.68 5.79 14.30
C ALA A 157 -14.04 4.40 14.14
N GLY A 158 -14.08 3.84 12.93
CA GLY A 158 -13.42 2.58 12.61
C GLY A 158 -11.90 2.66 12.69
N ILE A 159 -11.31 3.76 12.20
CA ILE A 159 -9.86 3.99 12.30
C ILE A 159 -9.42 4.16 13.77
N LYS A 160 -10.26 4.77 14.62
CA LYS A 160 -10.03 4.87 16.06
C LYS A 160 -10.42 3.63 16.86
N SER A 161 -10.98 2.59 16.22
CA SER A 161 -11.29 1.35 16.91
C SER A 161 -10.02 0.72 17.50
N GLU A 162 -10.15 0.01 18.63
CA GLU A 162 -9.02 -0.65 19.29
C GLU A 162 -8.22 -1.54 18.33
N LYS A 163 -8.91 -2.24 17.42
CA LYS A 163 -8.29 -3.11 16.41
C LYS A 163 -7.34 -2.35 15.49
N VAL A 164 -7.80 -1.26 14.87
CA VAL A 164 -7.02 -0.47 13.92
C VAL A 164 -6.00 0.40 14.65
N ASP A 165 -6.37 0.97 15.78
CA ASP A 165 -5.45 1.78 16.60
C ASP A 165 -4.26 0.96 17.10
N THR A 166 -4.50 -0.28 17.58
CA THR A 166 -3.44 -1.21 17.96
C THR A 166 -2.51 -1.51 16.78
N PHE A 167 -3.07 -1.77 15.60
CA PHE A 167 -2.28 -1.97 14.39
C PHE A 167 -1.38 -0.77 14.08
N LEU A 168 -1.93 0.44 14.05
CA LEU A 168 -1.18 1.66 13.76
C LEU A 168 -0.04 1.88 14.76
N ASN A 169 -0.33 1.75 16.07
CA ASN A 169 0.66 1.91 17.13
C ASN A 169 1.77 0.84 17.02
N THR A 170 1.40 -0.41 16.75
CA THR A 170 2.38 -1.49 16.60
C THR A 170 3.28 -1.27 15.39
N MET A 171 2.74 -0.80 14.28
CA MET A 171 3.56 -0.52 13.09
C MET A 171 4.54 0.65 13.31
N GLN A 172 4.25 1.57 14.22
CA GLN A 172 5.19 2.61 14.63
C GLN A 172 6.20 2.10 15.68
N HIS A 173 5.82 1.15 16.55
CA HIS A 173 6.59 0.72 17.72
C HIS A 173 6.46 -0.79 17.93
N ALA A 174 6.96 -1.58 16.97
CA ALA A 174 6.77 -3.03 16.94
C ALA A 174 7.61 -3.82 17.95
N GLN A 175 8.61 -3.21 18.58
CA GLN A 175 9.60 -3.90 19.43
C GLN A 175 8.99 -4.70 20.57
N ASP A 176 7.80 -4.33 21.05
CA ASP A 176 7.11 -5.01 22.14
C ASP A 176 6.17 -6.12 21.69
N SER A 177 5.87 -6.21 20.40
CA SER A 177 5.02 -7.26 19.84
C SER A 177 5.69 -8.64 19.87
N GLU A 178 4.89 -9.68 20.08
CA GLU A 178 5.41 -11.04 20.15
C GLU A 178 6.06 -11.49 18.84
N ILE A 179 5.49 -11.12 17.69
CA ILE A 179 6.04 -11.48 16.39
C ILE A 179 7.39 -10.78 16.13
N PHE A 180 7.57 -9.53 16.56
CA PHE A 180 8.85 -8.84 16.43
C PHE A 180 9.94 -9.54 17.27
N LYS A 181 9.62 -9.83 18.53
CA LYS A 181 10.54 -10.57 19.44
C LYS A 181 10.88 -11.95 18.88
N HIS A 182 9.88 -12.66 18.36
CA HIS A 182 10.05 -13.97 17.77
C HIS A 182 10.99 -13.93 16.55
N CYS A 183 10.72 -13.04 15.58
CA CYS A 183 11.58 -12.90 14.40
C CYS A 183 13.03 -12.55 14.78
N LYS A 184 13.21 -11.61 15.71
CA LYS A 184 14.53 -11.19 16.16
C LYS A 184 15.28 -12.33 16.88
N ALA A 185 14.61 -13.02 17.81
CA ALA A 185 15.19 -14.13 18.53
C ALA A 185 15.59 -15.28 17.60
N TYR A 186 14.72 -15.63 16.64
CA TYR A 186 15.00 -16.68 15.67
C TYR A 186 16.25 -16.36 14.83
N LEU A 187 16.38 -15.13 14.33
CA LEU A 187 17.55 -14.72 13.56
C LEU A 187 18.85 -14.77 14.39
N LEU A 188 18.79 -14.35 15.66
CA LEU A 188 19.96 -14.39 16.56
C LEU A 188 20.38 -15.83 16.88
N GLU A 189 19.40 -16.72 17.09
CA GLU A 189 19.67 -18.14 17.35
C GLU A 189 20.27 -18.85 16.14
N HIS A 190 19.94 -18.38 14.93
CA HIS A 190 20.37 -18.99 13.66
C HIS A 190 21.28 -18.07 12.84
N VAL A 191 22.10 -17.27 13.49
CA VAL A 191 23.03 -16.34 12.81
C VAL A 191 24.04 -17.05 11.90
N ASP A 192 24.30 -18.31 12.17
CA ASP A 192 25.17 -19.20 11.39
C ASP A 192 24.62 -19.56 10.00
N LEU A 193 23.34 -19.28 9.73
CA LEU A 193 22.76 -19.41 8.38
C LEU A 193 23.30 -18.36 7.40
N PHE A 194 23.88 -17.25 7.90
CA PHE A 194 24.28 -16.10 7.10
C PHE A 194 25.80 -16.05 6.90
N GLU A 195 26.20 -15.55 5.72
CA GLU A 195 27.61 -15.28 5.42
C GLU A 195 27.99 -13.81 5.70
N LYS A 196 27.03 -12.87 5.55
CA LYS A 196 27.26 -11.43 5.65
C LYS A 196 26.51 -10.74 6.77
N VAL A 197 25.35 -11.26 7.14
CA VAL A 197 24.54 -10.70 8.24
C VAL A 197 25.14 -11.16 9.58
N THR A 198 25.33 -10.21 10.49
CA THR A 198 25.91 -10.46 11.82
C THR A 198 24.86 -10.31 12.91
N ALA A 199 25.16 -10.77 14.12
CA ALA A 199 24.31 -10.56 15.28
C ALA A 199 24.09 -9.06 15.56
N GLU A 200 25.10 -8.22 15.34
CA GLU A 200 24.99 -6.77 15.51
C GLU A 200 24.01 -6.15 14.51
N ASP A 201 24.01 -6.63 13.27
CA ASP A 201 23.01 -6.20 12.27
C ASP A 201 21.59 -6.53 12.73
N ILE A 202 21.38 -7.75 13.22
CA ILE A 202 20.07 -8.21 13.69
C ILE A 202 19.63 -7.41 14.93
N GLU A 203 20.55 -7.16 15.87
CA GLU A 203 20.26 -6.33 17.03
C GLU A 203 19.89 -4.90 16.68
N SER A 204 20.46 -4.35 15.61
CA SER A 204 20.19 -3.00 15.11
C SER A 204 18.82 -2.83 14.48
N ILE A 205 18.09 -3.92 14.17
CA ILE A 205 16.78 -3.84 13.55
C ILE A 205 15.81 -3.13 14.48
N SER A 206 15.36 -1.94 14.04
CA SER A 206 14.42 -1.09 14.77
C SER A 206 12.99 -1.60 14.67
N GLY A 207 12.21 -1.37 15.74
CA GLY A 207 10.77 -1.55 15.75
C GLY A 207 9.98 -0.43 15.06
N ASP A 208 10.66 0.63 14.60
CA ASP A 208 10.03 1.72 13.82
C ASP A 208 9.83 1.28 12.38
N ILE A 209 8.80 0.47 12.15
CA ILE A 209 8.54 -0.15 10.85
C ILE A 209 8.01 0.88 9.86
N CYS A 210 7.03 1.67 10.27
CA CYS A 210 6.36 2.60 9.38
C CYS A 210 6.04 3.92 10.07
N ASN A 211 6.37 5.05 9.40
CA ASN A 211 6.09 6.39 9.87
C ASN A 211 5.14 7.17 8.93
N SER A 212 4.55 6.50 7.95
CA SER A 212 3.67 7.13 6.96
C SER A 212 2.41 6.32 6.68
N VAL A 213 1.36 7.02 6.28
CA VAL A 213 0.05 6.42 6.03
C VAL A 213 -0.62 7.01 4.80
N THR A 214 -1.30 6.17 4.02
CA THR A 214 -2.24 6.60 2.97
C THR A 214 -3.67 6.41 3.45
N ILE A 215 -4.46 7.47 3.41
CA ILE A 215 -5.89 7.43 3.67
C ILE A 215 -6.58 6.93 2.39
N SER A 216 -7.17 5.75 2.48
CA SER A 216 -7.88 5.09 1.39
C SER A 216 -9.37 5.03 1.72
N THR A 217 -10.04 6.19 1.61
CA THR A 217 -11.48 6.28 1.79
C THR A 217 -12.23 5.67 0.59
N LEU A 218 -13.44 5.23 0.86
CA LEU A 218 -14.37 4.78 -0.19
C LEU A 218 -14.85 5.97 -1.04
N HIS A 219 -15.41 5.67 -2.22
CA HIS A 219 -16.22 6.63 -2.95
C HIS A 219 -17.39 7.11 -2.09
N GLY A 220 -17.78 8.38 -2.21
CA GLY A 220 -18.85 8.98 -1.41
C GLY A 220 -18.42 9.43 0.01
N CYS A 221 -17.14 9.38 0.36
CA CYS A 221 -16.68 9.89 1.65
C CYS A 221 -16.71 11.44 1.67
N PRO A 222 -17.45 12.08 2.60
CA PRO A 222 -17.53 13.54 2.65
C PRO A 222 -16.17 14.22 2.91
N PRO A 223 -15.91 15.42 2.34
CA PRO A 223 -14.66 16.16 2.54
C PRO A 223 -14.29 16.35 4.01
N GLU A 224 -15.27 16.68 4.84
CA GLU A 224 -15.06 16.93 6.27
C GLU A 224 -14.64 15.67 7.02
N GLU A 225 -15.08 14.50 6.57
CA GLU A 225 -14.68 13.22 7.17
C GLU A 225 -13.26 12.86 6.77
N ILE A 226 -12.91 13.06 5.49
CA ILE A 226 -11.53 12.88 5.00
C ILE A 226 -10.57 13.78 5.79
N GLU A 227 -10.92 15.06 5.97
CA GLU A 227 -10.12 16.02 6.73
C GLU A 227 -9.95 15.61 8.20
N LYS A 228 -11.03 15.17 8.87
CA LYS A 228 -10.97 14.70 10.25
C LYS A 228 -10.07 13.48 10.42
N ILE A 229 -10.14 12.53 9.49
CA ILE A 229 -9.27 11.34 9.48
C ILE A 229 -7.82 11.78 9.31
N ALA A 230 -7.53 12.64 8.33
CA ALA A 230 -6.18 13.15 8.10
C ALA A 230 -5.66 13.91 9.33
N MET A 231 -6.45 14.80 9.90
CA MET A 231 -6.09 15.54 11.12
C MET A 231 -5.75 14.59 12.27
N TYR A 232 -6.54 13.55 12.49
CA TYR A 232 -6.25 12.55 13.53
C TYR A 232 -4.90 11.85 13.29
N LEU A 233 -4.65 11.36 12.08
CA LEU A 233 -3.40 10.66 11.75
C LEU A 233 -2.17 11.57 11.84
N ILE A 234 -2.32 12.84 11.46
CA ILE A 234 -1.24 13.84 11.53
C ILE A 234 -1.02 14.30 12.98
N THR A 235 -2.09 14.67 13.70
CA THR A 235 -1.97 15.39 14.96
C THR A 235 -1.89 14.49 16.19
N GLU A 236 -2.60 13.36 16.19
CA GLU A 236 -2.63 12.44 17.32
C GLU A 236 -1.66 11.27 17.13
N LYS A 237 -1.46 10.81 15.87
CA LYS A 237 -0.57 9.67 15.56
C LYS A 237 0.81 10.08 15.03
N GLY A 238 0.98 11.29 14.51
CA GLY A 238 2.27 11.79 14.03
C GLY A 238 2.77 11.15 12.74
N PHE A 239 1.86 10.68 11.86
CA PHE A 239 2.22 10.12 10.58
C PHE A 239 2.44 11.18 9.51
N HIS A 240 3.46 11.00 8.68
CA HIS A 240 3.46 11.53 7.32
C HIS A 240 2.26 10.98 6.58
N THR A 241 1.49 11.80 5.88
CA THR A 241 0.16 11.40 5.42
C THR A 241 -0.04 11.63 3.94
N PHE A 242 -0.54 10.62 3.24
CA PHE A 242 -1.09 10.74 1.90
C PHE A 242 -2.62 10.67 1.92
N ILE A 243 -3.27 11.44 1.04
CA ILE A 243 -4.68 11.24 0.71
C ILE A 243 -4.78 10.61 -0.68
N LYS A 244 -5.47 9.48 -0.77
CA LYS A 244 -5.78 8.85 -2.05
C LYS A 244 -6.94 9.61 -2.71
N CYS A 245 -6.64 10.26 -3.84
CA CYS A 245 -7.60 11.03 -4.63
C CYS A 245 -8.37 10.14 -5.60
N ASN A 246 -9.66 10.45 -5.81
CA ASN A 246 -10.48 9.76 -6.79
C ASN A 246 -10.36 10.41 -8.18
N PRO A 247 -10.46 9.65 -9.27
CA PRO A 247 -10.51 10.20 -10.62
C PRO A 247 -11.70 11.15 -10.86
N THR A 248 -12.74 11.04 -10.03
CA THR A 248 -13.94 11.88 -10.04
C THR A 248 -13.65 13.37 -9.78
N LEU A 249 -12.50 13.73 -9.23
CA LEU A 249 -12.01 15.12 -9.13
C LEU A 249 -11.99 15.86 -10.48
N LEU A 250 -11.93 15.13 -11.60
CA LEU A 250 -11.94 15.71 -12.95
C LEU A 250 -13.30 16.28 -13.36
N GLY A 251 -14.41 15.86 -12.70
CA GLY A 251 -15.75 16.09 -13.15
C GLY A 251 -16.18 15.16 -14.30
N TYR A 252 -17.48 14.86 -14.37
CA TYR A 252 -18.04 13.87 -15.28
C TYR A 252 -17.74 14.15 -16.76
N GLU A 253 -18.01 15.36 -17.22
CA GLU A 253 -17.86 15.73 -18.63
C GLU A 253 -16.41 15.57 -19.11
N TYR A 254 -15.45 15.99 -18.30
CA TYR A 254 -14.05 15.85 -18.63
C TYR A 254 -13.60 14.38 -18.65
N ALA A 255 -14.03 13.61 -17.66
CA ALA A 255 -13.67 12.20 -17.57
C ALA A 255 -14.29 11.41 -18.75
N ARG A 256 -15.57 11.64 -19.07
CA ARG A 256 -16.23 10.96 -20.18
C ARG A 256 -15.56 11.29 -21.51
N LYS A 257 -15.32 12.59 -21.76
CA LYS A 257 -14.62 13.02 -22.98
C LYS A 257 -13.24 12.40 -23.11
N THR A 258 -12.48 12.37 -22.00
CA THR A 258 -11.13 11.79 -21.99
C THR A 258 -11.15 10.30 -22.35
N MET A 259 -12.09 9.55 -21.78
CA MET A 259 -12.25 8.13 -22.08
C MET A 259 -12.65 7.89 -23.52
N ASP A 260 -13.59 8.67 -24.06
CA ASP A 260 -14.03 8.58 -25.46
C ASP A 260 -12.89 8.90 -26.44
N ASP A 261 -12.16 9.99 -26.19
CA ASP A 261 -11.04 10.41 -27.04
C ASP A 261 -9.89 9.36 -27.05
N MET A 262 -9.76 8.58 -25.99
CA MET A 262 -8.74 7.52 -25.86
C MET A 262 -9.22 6.15 -26.38
N GLY A 263 -10.45 6.07 -26.88
CA GLY A 263 -11.03 4.84 -27.43
C GLY A 263 -11.63 3.87 -26.39
N TYR A 264 -11.93 4.38 -25.19
CA TYR A 264 -12.60 3.64 -24.12
C TYR A 264 -14.10 4.01 -24.01
N ASP A 265 -14.73 4.34 -25.13
CA ASP A 265 -16.16 4.70 -25.24
C ASP A 265 -17.11 3.55 -24.84
N TYR A 266 -16.63 2.32 -24.91
CA TYR A 266 -17.33 1.11 -24.45
C TYR A 266 -17.42 0.98 -22.93
N ILE A 267 -16.60 1.68 -22.16
CA ILE A 267 -16.62 1.65 -20.69
C ILE A 267 -17.77 2.55 -20.22
N ALA A 268 -18.77 1.95 -19.58
CA ALA A 268 -19.94 2.66 -19.12
C ALA A 268 -19.80 3.15 -17.67
N PHE A 269 -20.12 4.39 -17.43
CA PHE A 269 -20.26 4.99 -16.09
C PHE A 269 -21.19 6.20 -16.14
N GLY A 270 -21.92 6.43 -15.04
CA GLY A 270 -22.78 7.60 -14.87
C GLY A 270 -22.10 8.74 -14.12
N ASP A 271 -22.87 9.77 -13.82
CA ASP A 271 -22.41 10.96 -13.09
C ASP A 271 -22.59 10.87 -11.56
N PHE A 272 -23.14 9.76 -11.05
CA PHE A 272 -23.45 9.58 -9.63
C PHE A 272 -22.24 9.77 -8.74
N HIS A 273 -21.18 9.01 -8.98
CA HIS A 273 -19.95 9.10 -8.17
C HIS A 273 -19.25 10.46 -8.28
N PHE A 274 -19.40 11.15 -9.42
CA PHE A 274 -18.86 12.50 -9.59
C PHE A 274 -19.57 13.56 -8.75
N LYS A 275 -20.83 13.32 -8.37
CA LYS A 275 -21.61 14.24 -7.52
C LYS A 275 -21.44 13.94 -6.04
N ASP A 276 -21.16 12.68 -5.72
CA ASP A 276 -21.11 12.19 -4.35
C ASP A 276 -19.69 12.25 -3.76
N ASP A 277 -18.66 12.10 -4.59
CA ASP A 277 -17.25 12.16 -4.19
C ASP A 277 -16.78 13.59 -3.89
N LEU A 278 -15.60 13.68 -3.27
CA LEU A 278 -14.88 14.93 -3.04
C LEU A 278 -14.78 15.75 -4.34
N GLN A 279 -15.30 16.98 -4.32
CA GLN A 279 -15.21 17.91 -5.43
C GLN A 279 -13.86 18.63 -5.42
N TYR A 280 -13.35 19.03 -6.60
CA TYR A 280 -12.07 19.72 -6.70
C TYR A 280 -12.04 21.06 -5.94
N GLU A 281 -13.15 21.78 -5.95
CA GLU A 281 -13.33 23.06 -5.27
C GLU A 281 -13.21 22.93 -3.75
N ASP A 282 -13.59 21.79 -3.18
CA ASP A 282 -13.46 21.46 -1.76
C ASP A 282 -12.09 20.84 -1.45
N ALA A 283 -11.55 20.07 -2.39
CA ALA A 283 -10.26 19.40 -2.23
C ALA A 283 -9.10 20.39 -2.04
N VAL A 284 -9.01 21.44 -2.88
CA VAL A 284 -7.91 22.39 -2.84
C VAL A 284 -7.79 23.11 -1.50
N PRO A 285 -8.85 23.71 -0.93
CA PRO A 285 -8.78 24.31 0.40
C PRO A 285 -8.45 23.31 1.52
N MET A 286 -9.02 22.10 1.47
CA MET A 286 -8.74 21.03 2.43
C MET A 286 -7.26 20.63 2.39
N LEU A 287 -6.73 20.34 1.22
CA LEU A 287 -5.32 19.97 1.05
C LEU A 287 -4.38 21.07 1.57
N ASN A 288 -4.66 22.34 1.29
CA ASN A 288 -3.88 23.48 1.80
C ASN A 288 -3.86 23.53 3.34
N ARG A 289 -4.99 23.30 4.00
CA ARG A 289 -5.04 23.25 5.47
C ARG A 289 -4.19 22.09 6.02
N LEU A 290 -4.28 20.91 5.42
CA LEU A 290 -3.52 19.74 5.85
C LEU A 290 -2.01 19.91 5.61
N ILE A 291 -1.61 20.51 4.49
CA ILE A 291 -0.22 20.86 4.22
C ILE A 291 0.31 21.78 5.32
N ALA A 292 -0.43 22.84 5.68
CA ALA A 292 -0.02 23.77 6.73
C ALA A 292 0.19 23.06 8.09
N VAL A 293 -0.76 22.20 8.49
CA VAL A 293 -0.65 21.43 9.74
C VAL A 293 0.55 20.47 9.72
N CYS A 294 0.81 19.81 8.61
CA CYS A 294 2.00 18.95 8.47
C CYS A 294 3.29 19.75 8.58
N GLN A 295 3.37 20.94 7.95
CA GLN A 295 4.54 21.81 8.04
C GLN A 295 4.82 22.26 9.49
N GLU A 296 3.79 22.65 10.23
CA GLU A 296 3.92 23.03 11.65
C GLU A 296 4.46 21.90 12.53
N ARG A 297 4.25 20.64 12.11
CA ARG A 297 4.66 19.44 12.83
C ARG A 297 5.92 18.78 12.30
N ASN A 298 6.58 19.37 11.30
CA ASN A 298 7.68 18.77 10.57
C ASN A 298 7.34 17.39 9.95
N LEU A 299 6.11 17.25 9.46
CA LEU A 299 5.65 16.09 8.73
C LEU A 299 5.51 16.45 7.24
N GLU A 300 5.71 15.47 6.39
CA GLU A 300 5.44 15.58 4.96
C GLU A 300 4.00 15.19 4.66
N PHE A 301 3.41 15.87 3.67
CA PHE A 301 2.07 15.59 3.19
C PHE A 301 2.10 15.37 1.70
N GLY A 302 1.26 14.47 1.20
CA GLY A 302 1.16 14.20 -0.23
C GLY A 302 -0.21 13.67 -0.65
N VAL A 303 -0.33 13.39 -1.94
CA VAL A 303 -1.52 12.75 -2.50
C VAL A 303 -1.13 11.49 -3.26
N LYS A 304 -1.97 10.47 -3.17
CA LYS A 304 -1.88 9.29 -4.04
C LYS A 304 -2.82 9.46 -5.22
N ILE A 305 -2.32 9.32 -6.42
CA ILE A 305 -3.04 9.52 -7.68
C ILE A 305 -3.04 8.20 -8.46
N THR A 306 -4.18 7.53 -8.62
CA THR A 306 -5.52 7.79 -8.10
C THR A 306 -6.06 6.54 -7.39
N ASN A 307 -7.29 6.64 -6.85
CA ASN A 307 -8.10 5.45 -6.56
C ASN A 307 -8.46 4.74 -7.88
N THR A 308 -8.97 3.52 -7.79
CA THR A 308 -9.68 2.84 -8.87
C THR A 308 -10.93 3.65 -9.25
N PHE A 309 -11.47 3.42 -10.44
CA PHE A 309 -12.60 4.18 -10.96
C PHE A 309 -13.86 3.30 -11.08
N PRO A 310 -14.98 3.69 -10.45
CA PRO A 310 -16.21 2.91 -10.51
C PRO A 310 -16.85 2.98 -11.91
N VAL A 311 -17.20 1.83 -12.43
CA VAL A 311 -17.82 1.66 -13.75
C VAL A 311 -18.89 0.59 -13.70
N ASP A 312 -19.88 0.70 -14.58
CA ASP A 312 -21.00 -0.24 -14.66
C ASP A 312 -20.58 -1.58 -15.29
N VAL A 313 -21.07 -2.68 -14.77
CA VAL A 313 -21.00 -3.98 -15.43
C VAL A 313 -22.05 -4.01 -16.57
N LYS A 314 -21.62 -4.25 -17.81
CA LYS A 314 -22.50 -4.30 -19.00
C LYS A 314 -22.47 -5.62 -19.75
N GLN A 315 -21.38 -6.36 -19.65
CA GLN A 315 -21.15 -7.61 -20.41
C GLN A 315 -20.86 -8.80 -19.48
N ASN A 316 -21.32 -8.75 -18.24
CA ASN A 316 -21.03 -9.74 -17.20
C ASN A 316 -19.51 -9.92 -16.97
N GLU A 317 -18.76 -8.82 -16.96
CA GLU A 317 -17.32 -8.80 -16.73
C GLU A 317 -16.97 -9.38 -15.35
N LEU A 318 -17.76 -8.99 -14.33
CA LEU A 318 -17.74 -9.50 -12.97
C LEU A 318 -19.17 -9.76 -12.48
N PRO A 319 -19.37 -10.62 -11.46
CA PRO A 319 -20.71 -10.94 -10.94
C PRO A 319 -21.23 -9.88 -9.94
N SER A 320 -21.34 -8.64 -10.40
CA SER A 320 -21.80 -7.47 -9.66
C SER A 320 -22.51 -6.50 -10.61
N GLU A 321 -23.17 -5.50 -10.09
CA GLU A 321 -23.79 -4.43 -10.90
C GLU A 321 -22.77 -3.34 -11.26
N GLU A 322 -21.82 -3.10 -10.37
CA GLU A 322 -20.72 -2.16 -10.49
C GLU A 322 -19.38 -2.86 -10.22
N MET A 323 -18.32 -2.36 -10.83
CA MET A 323 -16.96 -2.83 -10.66
C MET A 323 -16.00 -1.63 -10.67
N TYR A 324 -14.74 -1.87 -10.36
CA TYR A 324 -13.70 -0.84 -10.38
C TYR A 324 -12.74 -1.10 -11.53
N MET A 325 -12.54 -0.08 -12.36
CA MET A 325 -11.51 -0.04 -13.39
C MET A 325 -10.19 0.42 -12.78
N SER A 326 -9.11 -0.23 -13.16
CA SER A 326 -7.73 0.18 -12.83
C SER A 326 -6.85 0.07 -14.08
N GLY A 327 -5.73 -0.60 -14.03
CA GLY A 327 -4.94 -0.95 -15.21
C GLY A 327 -4.61 0.21 -16.16
N LYS A 328 -4.45 -0.14 -17.42
CA LYS A 328 -4.04 0.77 -18.48
C LYS A 328 -5.10 1.83 -18.81
N SER A 329 -6.37 1.46 -18.74
CA SER A 329 -7.49 2.35 -19.06
C SER A 329 -7.67 3.47 -18.03
N LEU A 330 -7.22 3.28 -16.77
CA LEU A 330 -7.24 4.32 -15.75
C LEU A 330 -6.17 5.42 -15.97
N TYR A 331 -5.08 5.10 -16.67
CA TYR A 331 -3.95 6.02 -16.83
C TYR A 331 -4.32 7.40 -17.36
N PRO A 332 -5.18 7.57 -18.41
CA PRO A 332 -5.54 8.89 -18.89
C PRO A 332 -6.21 9.78 -17.84
N LEU A 333 -7.04 9.20 -16.99
CA LEU A 333 -7.69 9.92 -15.90
C LEU A 333 -6.68 10.26 -14.80
N SER A 334 -5.84 9.31 -14.39
CA SER A 334 -4.85 9.53 -13.35
C SER A 334 -3.85 10.63 -13.73
N ILE A 335 -3.33 10.63 -14.95
CA ILE A 335 -2.39 11.67 -15.38
C ILE A 335 -3.08 13.05 -15.51
N SER A 336 -4.37 13.08 -15.84
CA SER A 336 -5.14 14.31 -15.87
C SER A 336 -5.35 14.90 -14.47
N VAL A 337 -5.65 14.06 -13.45
CA VAL A 337 -5.68 14.48 -12.04
C VAL A 337 -4.33 15.01 -11.60
N ALA A 338 -3.24 14.30 -11.94
CA ALA A 338 -1.89 14.74 -11.62
C ALA A 338 -1.58 16.13 -12.18
N ASN A 339 -1.89 16.36 -13.46
CA ASN A 339 -1.69 17.66 -14.10
C ASN A 339 -2.54 18.77 -13.48
N MET A 340 -3.77 18.47 -13.07
CA MET A 340 -4.65 19.43 -12.43
C MET A 340 -4.12 19.86 -11.06
N LEU A 341 -3.75 18.89 -10.22
CA LEU A 341 -3.16 19.15 -8.90
C LEU A 341 -1.80 19.85 -8.99
N ALA A 342 -0.96 19.49 -9.96
CA ALA A 342 0.32 20.14 -10.15
C ALA A 342 0.23 21.63 -10.53
N ARG A 343 -0.88 22.10 -11.08
CA ARG A 343 -1.09 23.54 -11.35
C ARG A 343 -1.33 24.35 -10.07
N ASP A 344 -1.94 23.73 -9.07
CA ASP A 344 -2.31 24.41 -7.82
C ASP A 344 -1.29 24.19 -6.70
N PHE A 345 -0.52 23.10 -6.73
CA PHE A 345 0.40 22.70 -5.67
C PHE A 345 1.86 22.52 -6.12
N GLY A 346 2.14 22.49 -7.43
CA GLY A 346 3.48 22.32 -8.02
C GLY A 346 4.14 23.63 -8.31
#